data_f61669dfbc123f08c438b486236785c3
#
_entry.id   f61669dfbc123f08c438b486236785c3
#
_cell.length_a   1.000
_cell.length_b   1.000
_cell.length_c   1.000
_cell.angle_alpha   90.00
_cell.angle_beta   90.00
_cell.angle_gamma   90.00
#
_symmetry.space_group_name_H-M   'P 1'
#
loop_
_entity.id
_entity.type
_entity.pdbx_description
1 polymer ?
#
loop_
_entity_poly.entity_id
_entity_poly.type
_entity_poly.pdbx_seq_one_letter_code
_entity_poly.pdbx_strand_id
1 'polypeptide(L)'
;MKKGGLVTASASEWTTHHKEALAGLLREIAEDAHSTAKLTGYPVFDDEVMEVLRKVPRHVFVSDQDQGLAYANRPLGIGHGQTISQPYIVAFMTEILDVNSTYKVLEIGTGSGYQAAVLSPLVKHVYTIE
;
A
#
# COMPACT_ATOMS: atom_id res chain seq x y z
N MET A 1 -14.33 17.37 -10.00
CA MET A 1 -14.16 16.17 -9.13
C MET A 1 -14.06 14.95 -10.01
N LYS A 2 -12.85 14.43 -10.25
CA LYS A 2 -12.70 13.17 -10.95
C LYS A 2 -13.04 12.04 -9.96
N LYS A 3 -14.08 11.28 -10.28
CA LYS A 3 -14.34 10.00 -9.60
C LYS A 3 -13.12 9.12 -9.87
N GLY A 4 -12.29 8.91 -8.85
CA GLY A 4 -11.20 7.95 -8.92
C GLY A 4 -11.82 6.57 -9.13
N GLY A 5 -11.79 6.11 -10.38
CA GLY A 5 -12.08 4.71 -10.66
C GLY A 5 -11.05 3.87 -9.91
N LEU A 6 -11.51 2.89 -9.19
CA LEU A 6 -10.67 1.85 -8.62
C LEU A 6 -9.81 1.30 -9.78
N VAL A 7 -8.50 1.50 -9.72
CA VAL A 7 -7.59 0.80 -10.61
C VAL A 7 -7.52 -0.63 -10.12
N THR A 8 -8.53 -1.40 -10.49
CA THR A 8 -8.41 -2.85 -10.42
C THR A 8 -7.52 -3.25 -11.59
N ALA A 9 -6.26 -3.52 -11.30
CA ALA A 9 -5.38 -4.15 -12.28
C ALA A 9 -6.11 -5.36 -12.85
N SER A 10 -6.23 -5.43 -14.17
CA SER A 10 -6.73 -6.65 -14.79
C SER A 10 -5.78 -7.80 -14.47
N ALA A 11 -6.28 -9.03 -14.43
CA ALA A 11 -5.43 -10.21 -14.18
C ALA A 11 -4.25 -10.30 -15.18
N SER A 12 -4.36 -9.67 -16.36
CA SER A 12 -3.31 -9.59 -17.38
C SER A 12 -2.15 -8.65 -17.02
N GLU A 13 -2.31 -7.76 -16.04
CA GLU A 13 -1.26 -6.83 -15.58
C GLU A 13 -0.33 -7.45 -14.54
N TRP A 14 -0.69 -8.61 -13.96
CA TRP A 14 0.11 -9.34 -13.00
C TRP A 14 0.94 -10.42 -13.68
N THR A 15 2.25 -10.26 -13.69
CA THR A 15 3.18 -11.33 -14.12
C THR A 15 3.41 -12.33 -12.99
N THR A 16 3.92 -13.52 -13.33
CA THR A 16 4.36 -14.50 -12.32
C THR A 16 5.42 -13.90 -11.41
N HIS A 17 6.35 -13.13 -11.96
CA HIS A 17 7.38 -12.42 -11.19
C HIS A 17 6.76 -11.43 -10.17
N HIS A 18 5.75 -10.66 -10.58
CA HIS A 18 5.04 -9.76 -9.66
C HIS A 18 4.40 -10.53 -8.49
N LYS A 19 3.75 -11.66 -8.79
CA LYS A 19 3.09 -12.48 -7.75
C LYS A 19 4.08 -13.08 -6.75
N GLU A 20 5.21 -13.57 -7.22
CA GLU A 20 6.28 -14.11 -6.38
C GLU A 20 6.93 -13.03 -5.52
N ALA A 21 7.25 -11.89 -6.12
CA ALA A 21 7.82 -10.75 -5.41
C ALA A 21 6.86 -10.19 -4.36
N LEU A 22 5.58 -10.08 -4.67
CA LEU A 22 4.54 -9.67 -3.72
C LEU A 22 4.42 -10.66 -2.55
N ALA A 23 4.41 -11.97 -2.82
CA ALA A 23 4.37 -12.98 -1.76
C ALA A 23 5.56 -12.84 -0.80
N GLY A 24 6.76 -12.59 -1.34
CA GLY A 24 7.95 -12.30 -0.54
C GLY A 24 7.78 -11.04 0.31
N LEU A 25 7.31 -9.96 -0.28
CA LEU A 25 7.06 -8.70 0.43
C LEU A 25 6.06 -8.86 1.58
N LEU A 26 4.97 -9.59 1.37
CA LEU A 26 3.97 -9.81 2.43
C LEU A 26 4.55 -10.58 3.62
N ARG A 27 5.45 -11.53 3.37
CA ARG A 27 6.19 -12.22 4.45
C ARG A 27 7.11 -11.25 5.19
N GLU A 28 7.86 -10.41 4.50
CA GLU A 28 8.72 -9.39 5.12
C GLU A 28 7.91 -8.42 5.99
N ILE A 29 6.76 -7.96 5.51
CA ILE A 29 5.87 -7.08 6.29
C ILE A 29 5.40 -7.77 7.58
N ALA A 30 5.02 -9.04 7.50
CA ALA A 30 4.59 -9.80 8.67
C ALA A 30 5.75 -10.02 9.67
N GLU A 31 6.95 -10.27 9.18
CA GLU A 31 8.17 -10.40 10.00
C GLU A 31 8.52 -9.07 10.68
N ASP A 32 8.43 -7.95 9.96
CA ASP A 32 8.67 -6.61 10.50
C ASP A 32 7.64 -6.24 11.58
N ALA A 33 6.36 -6.55 11.37
CA ALA A 33 5.33 -6.35 12.38
C ALA A 33 5.68 -7.10 13.68
N HIS A 34 6.08 -8.36 13.56
CA HIS A 34 6.47 -9.16 14.71
C HIS A 34 7.74 -8.62 15.40
N SER A 35 8.75 -8.27 14.63
CA SER A 35 10.04 -7.78 15.18
C SER A 35 9.93 -6.40 15.83
N THR A 36 9.01 -5.56 15.38
CA THR A 36 8.78 -4.21 15.92
C THR A 36 7.68 -4.16 17.01
N ALA A 37 7.07 -5.27 17.34
CA ALA A 37 5.90 -5.36 18.23
C ALA A 37 6.08 -4.69 19.59
N LYS A 38 7.28 -4.77 20.16
CA LYS A 38 7.59 -4.12 21.46
C LYS A 38 7.52 -2.59 21.39
N LEU A 39 7.78 -2.01 20.22
CA LEU A 39 7.72 -0.56 19.98
C LEU A 39 6.34 -0.12 19.53
N THR A 40 5.69 -0.90 18.68
CA THR A 40 4.46 -0.52 18.02
C THR A 40 3.20 -0.98 18.72
N GLY A 41 3.25 -2.11 19.43
CA GLY A 41 2.08 -2.78 20.00
C GLY A 41 1.29 -3.62 18.97
N TYR A 42 1.78 -3.76 17.74
CA TYR A 42 1.09 -4.46 16.64
C TYR A 42 1.94 -5.63 16.12
N PRO A 43 1.94 -6.79 16.80
CA PRO A 43 2.74 -7.95 16.36
C PRO A 43 2.22 -8.62 15.10
N VAL A 44 0.95 -8.43 14.77
CA VAL A 44 0.27 -8.97 13.59
C VAL A 44 -0.66 -7.89 13.06
N PHE A 45 -0.71 -7.69 11.74
CA PHE A 45 -1.69 -6.82 11.11
C PHE A 45 -2.95 -7.58 10.74
N ASP A 46 -4.09 -6.89 10.71
CA ASP A 46 -5.37 -7.47 10.36
C ASP A 46 -5.35 -8.10 8.96
N ASP A 47 -6.10 -9.19 8.79
CA ASP A 47 -6.23 -9.88 7.51
C ASP A 47 -6.73 -8.97 6.40
N GLU A 48 -7.63 -8.03 6.70
CA GLU A 48 -8.13 -7.05 5.73
C GLU A 48 -7.02 -6.12 5.23
N VAL A 49 -6.12 -5.67 6.12
CA VAL A 49 -4.96 -4.85 5.74
C VAL A 49 -4.02 -5.65 4.83
N MET A 50 -3.69 -6.87 5.20
CA MET A 50 -2.82 -7.73 4.40
C MET A 50 -3.46 -8.08 3.05
N GLU A 51 -4.76 -8.30 3.01
CA GLU A 51 -5.48 -8.64 1.78
C GLU A 51 -5.54 -7.48 0.80
N VAL A 52 -5.74 -6.25 1.28
CA VAL A 52 -5.72 -5.08 0.38
C VAL A 52 -4.34 -4.84 -0.22
N LEU A 53 -3.27 -5.07 0.54
CA LEU A 53 -1.90 -5.02 0.01
C LEU A 53 -1.65 -6.09 -1.05
N ARG A 54 -2.27 -7.26 -0.92
CA ARG A 54 -2.20 -8.33 -1.91
C ARG A 54 -2.89 -7.96 -3.22
N LYS A 55 -3.97 -7.18 -3.15
CA LYS A 55 -4.81 -6.83 -4.31
C LYS A 55 -4.39 -5.57 -5.04
N VAL A 56 -3.82 -4.59 -4.33
CA VAL A 56 -3.42 -3.32 -4.94
C VAL A 56 -2.05 -3.47 -5.61
N PRO A 57 -1.97 -3.32 -6.95
CA PRO A 57 -0.74 -3.57 -7.68
C PRO A 57 0.26 -2.41 -7.51
N ARG A 58 1.17 -2.53 -6.54
CA ARG A 58 2.15 -1.49 -6.25
C ARG A 58 2.99 -1.10 -7.47
N HIS A 59 3.27 -2.04 -8.37
CA HIS A 59 4.07 -1.78 -9.55
C HIS A 59 3.47 -0.75 -10.53
N VAL A 60 2.16 -0.51 -10.50
CA VAL A 60 1.55 0.55 -11.33
C VAL A 60 1.72 1.95 -10.73
N PHE A 61 2.22 2.07 -9.51
CA PHE A 61 2.45 3.33 -8.79
C PHE A 61 3.91 3.77 -8.77
N VAL A 62 4.79 3.02 -9.39
CA VAL A 62 6.22 3.32 -9.49
C VAL A 62 6.61 3.65 -10.93
N SER A 63 7.75 4.32 -11.11
CA SER A 63 8.27 4.63 -12.44
C SER A 63 8.66 3.37 -13.21
N ASP A 64 8.72 3.46 -14.54
CA ASP A 64 9.18 2.35 -15.38
C ASP A 64 10.59 1.87 -15.02
N GLN A 65 11.45 2.79 -14.56
CA GLN A 65 12.83 2.48 -14.14
C GLN A 65 12.88 1.66 -12.84
N ASP A 66 11.85 1.81 -11.98
CA ASP A 66 11.78 1.16 -10.67
C ASP A 66 10.90 -0.09 -10.64
N GLN A 67 10.40 -0.54 -11.81
CA GLN A 67 9.51 -1.72 -11.88
C GLN A 67 10.10 -2.96 -11.19
N GLY A 68 11.41 -3.20 -11.34
CA GLY A 68 12.10 -4.32 -10.69
C GLY A 68 12.19 -4.21 -9.16
N LEU A 69 11.96 -3.02 -8.60
CA LEU A 69 12.02 -2.72 -7.18
C LEU A 69 10.66 -2.48 -6.54
N ALA A 70 9.58 -2.58 -7.31
CA ALA A 70 8.24 -2.24 -6.87
C ALA A 70 7.81 -2.97 -5.59
N TYR A 71 8.26 -4.21 -5.41
CA TYR A 71 7.96 -5.05 -4.27
C TYR A 71 9.12 -5.21 -3.27
N ALA A 72 10.15 -4.38 -3.38
CA ALA A 72 11.14 -4.25 -2.33
C ALA A 72 10.54 -3.50 -1.12
N ASN A 73 10.83 -3.96 0.10
CA ASN A 73 10.30 -3.35 1.32
C ASN A 73 11.10 -2.08 1.70
N ARG A 74 11.04 -1.09 0.82
CA ARG A 74 11.74 0.19 0.97
C ARG A 74 11.00 1.31 0.24
N PRO A 75 11.22 2.58 0.59
CA PRO A 75 10.70 3.70 -0.19
C PRO A 75 11.40 3.79 -1.56
N LEU A 76 10.70 4.32 -2.55
CA LEU A 76 11.21 4.60 -3.89
C LEU A 76 10.90 6.04 -4.28
N GLY A 77 11.79 6.68 -5.03
CA GLY A 77 11.56 8.03 -5.55
C GLY A 77 10.44 8.05 -6.59
N ILE A 78 9.60 9.09 -6.54
CA ILE A 78 8.55 9.34 -7.53
C ILE A 78 8.70 10.67 -8.25
N GLY A 79 9.86 11.34 -8.09
CA GLY A 79 10.14 12.67 -8.62
C GLY A 79 9.86 13.79 -7.60
N HIS A 80 10.31 15.00 -7.92
CA HIS A 80 10.12 16.19 -7.09
C HIS A 80 10.60 16.05 -5.62
N GLY A 81 11.59 15.19 -5.38
CA GLY A 81 12.08 14.88 -4.03
C GLY A 81 11.10 14.10 -3.16
N GLN A 82 10.03 13.57 -3.74
CA GLN A 82 9.00 12.79 -3.07
C GLN A 82 9.23 11.28 -3.25
N THR A 83 8.63 10.49 -2.38
CA THR A 83 8.74 9.03 -2.42
C THR A 83 7.37 8.36 -2.31
N ILE A 84 7.25 7.15 -2.88
CA ILE A 84 6.27 6.18 -2.43
C ILE A 84 6.81 5.52 -1.18
N SER A 85 6.03 5.50 -0.10
CA SER A 85 6.49 5.01 1.21
C SER A 85 6.85 3.53 1.17
N GLN A 86 7.74 3.13 2.08
CA GLN A 86 8.06 1.71 2.32
C GLN A 86 6.77 0.91 2.55
N PRO A 87 6.62 -0.25 1.93
CA PRO A 87 5.41 -1.07 2.06
C PRO A 87 5.01 -1.41 3.51
N TYR A 88 5.98 -1.74 4.37
CA TYR A 88 5.72 -1.94 5.80
C TYR A 88 5.09 -0.70 6.45
N ILE A 89 5.57 0.49 6.12
CA ILE A 89 5.02 1.75 6.68
C ILE A 89 3.58 1.97 6.20
N VAL A 90 3.29 1.70 4.93
CA VAL A 90 1.92 1.76 4.40
C VAL A 90 1.00 0.80 5.16
N ALA A 91 1.44 -0.44 5.35
CA ALA A 91 0.70 -1.44 6.11
C ALA A 91 0.47 -1.00 7.56
N PHE A 92 1.52 -0.55 8.24
CA PHE A 92 1.45 -0.10 9.64
C PHE A 92 0.53 1.12 9.80
N MET A 93 0.66 2.13 8.94
CA MET A 93 -0.20 3.32 9.00
C MET A 93 -1.67 2.96 8.74
N THR A 94 -1.93 2.04 7.82
CA THR A 94 -3.29 1.56 7.55
C THR A 94 -3.86 0.82 8.76
N GLU A 95 -3.06 -0.04 9.40
CA GLU A 95 -3.44 -0.78 10.61
C GLU A 95 -3.82 0.15 11.76
N ILE A 96 -2.97 1.13 12.08
CA ILE A 96 -3.20 2.02 13.22
C ILE A 96 -4.35 3.00 13.01
N LEU A 97 -4.75 3.26 11.76
CA LEU A 97 -5.95 4.06 11.49
C LEU A 97 -7.22 3.36 11.98
N ASP A 98 -7.20 2.05 12.08
CA ASP A 98 -8.34 1.25 12.56
C ASP A 98 -9.66 1.65 11.90
N VAL A 99 -9.66 1.71 10.57
CA VAL A 99 -10.81 2.17 9.78
C VAL A 99 -11.77 1.05 9.45
N ASN A 100 -13.00 1.42 9.09
CA ASN A 100 -14.00 0.49 8.60
C ASN A 100 -14.79 1.06 7.41
N SER A 101 -15.65 0.26 6.83
CA SER A 101 -16.41 0.59 5.60
C SER A 101 -17.36 1.79 5.73
N THR A 102 -17.62 2.29 6.93
CA THR A 102 -18.47 3.47 7.16
C THR A 102 -17.67 4.77 7.22
N TYR A 103 -16.36 4.71 7.35
CA TYR A 103 -15.50 5.87 7.56
C TYR A 103 -15.18 6.62 6.26
N LYS A 104 -15.00 7.91 6.41
CA LYS A 104 -14.42 8.80 5.40
C LYS A 104 -13.04 9.21 5.87
N VAL A 105 -12.06 9.11 5.01
CA VAL A 105 -10.65 9.42 5.32
C VAL A 105 -10.19 10.59 4.47
N LEU A 106 -9.46 11.52 5.07
CA LEU A 106 -8.74 12.58 4.38
C LEU A 106 -7.24 12.27 4.43
N GLU A 107 -6.64 12.16 3.26
CA GLU A 107 -5.19 12.07 3.09
C GLU A 107 -4.64 13.44 2.69
N ILE A 108 -3.61 13.89 3.40
CA ILE A 108 -2.80 15.05 3.02
C ILE A 108 -1.47 14.53 2.47
N GLY A 109 -1.18 14.87 1.22
CA GLY A 109 0.01 14.38 0.52
C GLY A 109 -0.27 13.12 -0.29
N THR A 110 -0.99 13.26 -1.41
CA THR A 110 -1.37 12.16 -2.31
C THR A 110 -0.14 11.37 -2.81
N GLY A 111 0.94 12.07 -3.13
CA GLY A 111 2.15 11.48 -3.69
C GLY A 111 1.85 10.62 -4.92
N SER A 112 2.23 9.34 -4.88
CA SER A 112 1.94 8.38 -5.96
C SER A 112 0.48 7.97 -6.06
N GLY A 113 -0.31 8.18 -5.01
CA GLY A 113 -1.68 7.66 -4.89
C GLY A 113 -1.77 6.24 -4.33
N TYR A 114 -0.65 5.60 -4.00
CA TYR A 114 -0.64 4.22 -3.52
C TYR A 114 -1.36 4.05 -2.18
N GLN A 115 -1.10 4.93 -1.19
CA GLN A 115 -1.78 4.87 0.10
C GLN A 115 -3.30 5.06 -0.06
N ALA A 116 -3.73 6.00 -0.90
CA ALA A 116 -5.14 6.21 -1.20
C ALA A 116 -5.78 4.96 -1.84
N ALA A 117 -5.06 4.31 -2.75
CA ALA A 117 -5.51 3.06 -3.38
C ALA A 117 -5.64 1.92 -2.37
N VAL A 118 -4.73 1.83 -1.39
CA VAL A 118 -4.79 0.84 -0.30
C VAL A 118 -5.98 1.11 0.62
N LEU A 119 -6.25 2.36 0.97
CA LEU A 119 -7.37 2.73 1.84
C LEU A 119 -8.75 2.59 1.17
N SER A 120 -8.83 2.81 -0.12
CA SER A 120 -10.10 2.88 -0.86
C SER A 120 -11.02 1.67 -0.66
N PRO A 121 -10.54 0.41 -0.66
CA PRO A 121 -11.40 -0.75 -0.41
C PRO A 121 -11.84 -0.91 1.05
N LEU A 122 -11.16 -0.24 1.99
CA LEU A 122 -11.37 -0.40 3.43
C LEU A 122 -12.37 0.59 4.02
N VAL A 123 -12.67 1.67 3.30
CA VAL A 123 -13.47 2.79 3.80
C VAL A 123 -14.59 3.17 2.83
N LYS A 124 -15.51 3.97 3.30
CA LYS A 124 -16.61 4.48 2.48
C LYS A 124 -16.12 5.45 1.41
N HIS A 125 -15.18 6.33 1.76
CA HIS A 125 -14.64 7.33 0.86
C HIS A 125 -13.25 7.81 1.30
N VAL A 126 -12.38 8.01 0.32
CA VAL A 126 -11.06 8.65 0.52
C VAL A 126 -11.06 10.00 -0.20
N TYR A 127 -10.75 11.06 0.54
CA TYR A 127 -10.41 12.37 0.02
C TYR A 127 -8.89 12.51 0.09
N THR A 128 -8.26 12.92 -0.98
CA THR A 128 -6.80 13.08 -1.01
C THR A 128 -6.43 14.38 -1.70
N ILE A 129 -5.48 15.10 -1.13
CA ILE A 129 -4.94 16.36 -1.64
C ILE A 129 -3.42 16.35 -1.59
N GLU A 130 -2.83 16.99 -2.59
CA GLU A 130 -1.38 17.18 -2.70
C GLU A 130 -0.94 18.57 -2.19
#